data_92ab17c1baaf0ecb0169672173552d8b
#
_entry.id   92ab17c1baaf0ecb0169672173552d8b
#
_cell.length_a   1.000
_cell.length_b   1.000
_cell.length_c   1.000
_cell.angle_alpha   90.00
_cell.angle_beta   90.00
_cell.angle_gamma   90.00
#
_symmetry.space_group_name_H-M   'P 1'
#
loop_
_entity.id
_entity.type
_entity.pdbx_description
1 polymer ?
#
loop_
_entity_poly.entity_id
_entity_poly.type
_entity_poly.pdbx_seq_one_letter_code
_entity_poly.pdbx_strand_id
1 'polypeptide(L)'
;MNRAQDGDLRFFSELSEHQISADEFFNVVLLDSLARNFGLKNVLISYFDPQGRFLSWTHRNGVLADHEGHPYRSCQPDDVVRQTLYREAVRDNLTYYNVTPRLYHATRLIPPEDYDQSSYVQFIQEQFGAYYSVTMAFGINAYIQVAFFKSRAEGDFSPEELLQLEQIYVYIANDYKNFKKYEQARIIANIQSEIILSGEKAYLVTDDFMHIMSCNHAAKVCLDDILGAAAEGLDGSRPCSWLPFLLGSELDHAENRVQTRVIRDYIFKIYTYDQRYSNGIVDRYHWITIARAEQ
;
A
#
# COMPACT_ATOMS: atom_id res chain seq x y z
N MET A 1 32.15 -14.65 12.07
CA MET A 1 30.76 -14.36 12.48
C MET A 1 30.40 -13.00 11.90
N ASN A 2 29.38 -12.96 11.08
CA ASN A 2 29.20 -11.98 10.01
C ASN A 2 28.66 -10.63 10.49
N ARG A 3 29.33 -9.52 10.11
CA ARG A 3 28.79 -8.14 10.22
C ARG A 3 27.39 -7.97 9.61
N ALA A 4 27.02 -8.77 8.61
CA ALA A 4 25.69 -8.77 8.01
C ALA A 4 24.60 -9.24 9.00
N GLN A 5 24.83 -10.33 9.75
CA GLN A 5 23.86 -10.84 10.73
C GLN A 5 23.62 -9.89 11.90
N ASP A 6 24.64 -9.14 12.34
CA ASP A 6 24.49 -8.11 13.39
C ASP A 6 23.68 -6.89 12.87
N GLY A 7 23.83 -6.51 11.59
CA GLY A 7 23.07 -5.44 10.96
C GLY A 7 21.60 -5.80 10.83
N ASP A 8 21.31 -7.03 10.42
CA ASP A 8 19.94 -7.54 10.27
C ASP A 8 19.18 -7.53 11.60
N LEU A 9 19.78 -8.02 12.68
CA LEU A 9 19.14 -8.06 14.00
C LEU A 9 18.89 -6.65 14.57
N ARG A 10 19.80 -5.71 14.36
CA ARG A 10 19.59 -4.30 14.78
C ARG A 10 18.49 -3.63 13.99
N PHE A 11 18.45 -3.86 12.68
CA PHE A 11 17.41 -3.33 11.81
C PHE A 11 16.01 -3.75 12.27
N PHE A 12 15.81 -5.01 12.62
CA PHE A 12 14.53 -5.50 13.14
C PHE A 12 14.19 -4.94 14.51
N SER A 13 15.16 -4.88 15.43
CA SER A 13 14.93 -4.31 16.76
C SER A 13 14.50 -2.85 16.65
N GLU A 14 15.19 -2.05 15.82
CA GLU A 14 14.87 -0.64 15.62
C GLU A 14 13.48 -0.44 15.02
N LEU A 15 13.06 -1.26 14.05
CA LEU A 15 11.74 -1.17 13.44
C LEU A 15 10.62 -1.58 14.40
N SER A 16 10.84 -2.62 15.20
CA SER A 16 9.84 -3.12 16.17
C SER A 16 9.62 -2.20 17.37
N GLU A 17 10.58 -1.32 17.69
CA GLU A 17 10.48 -0.38 18.81
C GLU A 17 9.66 0.87 18.48
N HIS A 18 9.42 1.15 17.19
CA HIS A 18 8.66 2.32 16.78
C HIS A 18 7.15 2.03 16.73
N GLN A 19 6.38 2.74 17.54
CA GLN A 19 4.90 2.73 17.50
C GLN A 19 4.39 3.64 16.38
N ILE A 20 4.74 3.30 15.13
CA ILE A 20 4.31 4.01 13.93
C ILE A 20 3.21 3.23 13.20
N SER A 21 2.38 3.94 12.45
CA SER A 21 1.41 3.29 11.57
C SER A 21 2.11 2.54 10.42
N ALA A 22 1.43 1.57 9.84
CA ALA A 22 2.00 0.76 8.75
C ALA A 22 2.47 1.62 7.56
N ASP A 23 1.73 2.66 7.21
CA ASP A 23 2.07 3.52 6.06
C ASP A 23 3.08 4.61 6.42
N GLU A 24 3.19 4.97 7.70
CA GLU A 24 4.25 5.87 8.19
C GLU A 24 5.59 5.14 8.41
N PHE A 25 5.58 3.81 8.42
CA PHE A 25 6.80 3.00 8.45
C PHE A 25 7.76 3.35 7.30
N PHE A 26 7.25 3.57 6.10
CA PHE A 26 8.02 4.02 4.94
C PHE A 26 8.28 5.53 5.01
N ASN A 27 9.14 5.96 5.91
CA ASN A 27 9.52 7.36 6.12
C ASN A 27 11.02 7.49 6.43
N VAL A 28 11.42 8.60 7.01
CA VAL A 28 12.82 8.87 7.38
C VAL A 28 13.40 7.79 8.31
N VAL A 29 12.57 7.14 9.14
CA VAL A 29 13.02 6.05 10.04
C VAL A 29 13.54 4.87 9.23
N LEU A 30 12.82 4.43 8.20
CA LEU A 30 13.31 3.36 7.31
C LEU A 30 14.58 3.79 6.58
N LEU A 31 14.63 5.02 6.04
CA LEU A 31 15.80 5.56 5.34
C LEU A 31 17.03 5.57 6.24
N ASP A 32 16.91 6.03 7.49
CA ASP A 32 17.99 6.06 8.47
C ASP A 32 18.45 4.66 8.86
N SER A 33 17.52 3.72 9.02
CA SER A 33 17.81 2.33 9.34
C SER A 33 18.57 1.64 8.19
N LEU A 34 18.13 1.84 6.94
CA LEU A 34 18.82 1.34 5.74
C LEU A 34 20.24 1.90 5.62
N ALA A 35 20.40 3.19 5.90
CA ALA A 35 21.72 3.84 5.84
C ALA A 35 22.68 3.35 6.93
N ARG A 36 22.18 3.16 8.17
CA ARG A 36 23.01 2.73 9.32
C ARG A 36 23.38 1.26 9.25
N ASN A 37 22.42 0.39 8.92
CA ASN A 37 22.61 -1.05 9.01
C ASN A 37 23.21 -1.66 7.73
N PHE A 38 22.89 -1.11 6.56
CA PHE A 38 23.29 -1.64 5.26
C PHE A 38 24.18 -0.69 4.44
N GLY A 39 24.40 0.53 4.91
CA GLY A 39 25.17 1.53 4.16
C GLY A 39 24.41 2.12 2.95
N LEU A 40 23.13 1.81 2.79
CA LEU A 40 22.28 2.26 1.70
C LEU A 40 21.84 3.70 1.94
N LYS A 41 22.59 4.65 1.42
CA LYS A 41 22.43 6.08 1.72
C LYS A 41 21.62 6.85 0.71
N ASN A 42 21.60 6.45 -0.55
CA ASN A 42 20.88 7.13 -1.61
C ASN A 42 19.61 6.34 -1.93
N VAL A 43 18.57 6.61 -1.16
CA VAL A 43 17.27 5.91 -1.21
C VAL A 43 16.15 6.94 -1.28
N LEU A 44 15.19 6.69 -2.16
CA LEU A 44 13.97 7.47 -2.33
C LEU A 44 12.76 6.57 -2.08
N ILE A 45 11.80 7.04 -1.29
CA ILE A 45 10.50 6.39 -1.14
C ILE A 45 9.46 7.26 -1.85
N SER A 46 8.77 6.70 -2.82
CA SER A 46 7.71 7.37 -3.56
C SER A 46 6.36 6.75 -3.25
N TYR A 47 5.34 7.60 -3.10
CA TYR A 47 3.97 7.19 -2.79
C TYR A 47 3.04 7.55 -3.94
N PHE A 48 2.14 6.62 -4.23
CA PHE A 48 1.12 6.75 -5.25
C PHE A 48 -0.23 6.37 -4.66
N ASP A 49 -1.32 6.83 -5.25
CA ASP A 49 -2.61 6.26 -4.95
C ASP A 49 -2.79 4.89 -5.65
N PRO A 50 -3.82 4.11 -5.28
CA PRO A 50 -4.07 2.81 -5.91
C PRO A 50 -4.34 2.86 -7.41
N GLN A 51 -4.69 4.04 -7.96
CA GLN A 51 -4.86 4.32 -9.39
C GLN A 51 -3.53 4.70 -10.06
N GLY A 52 -2.46 4.79 -9.28
CA GLY A 52 -1.12 5.08 -9.77
C GLY A 52 -0.81 6.56 -9.95
N ARG A 53 -1.59 7.49 -9.37
CA ARG A 53 -1.25 8.91 -9.35
C ARG A 53 -0.20 9.18 -8.27
N PHE A 54 0.77 10.00 -8.58
CA PHE A 54 1.81 10.39 -7.64
C PHE A 54 1.23 11.24 -6.51
N LEU A 55 1.65 10.97 -5.26
CA LEU A 55 1.20 11.69 -4.07
C LEU A 55 2.33 12.48 -3.40
N SER A 56 3.46 11.84 -3.20
CA SER A 56 4.62 12.45 -2.54
C SER A 56 5.84 11.55 -2.66
N TRP A 57 6.99 12.08 -2.27
CA TRP A 57 8.16 11.27 -1.98
C TRP A 57 8.77 11.61 -0.63
N THR A 58 9.51 10.68 -0.07
CA THR A 58 10.35 10.87 1.11
C THR A 58 11.81 10.60 0.76
N HIS A 59 12.66 11.57 1.03
CA HIS A 59 14.10 11.48 0.92
C HIS A 59 14.71 11.95 2.24
N ARG A 60 16.03 11.90 2.39
CA ARG A 60 16.75 12.35 3.60
C ARG A 60 16.36 13.75 4.09
N ASN A 61 15.95 14.62 3.20
CA ASN A 61 15.54 16.01 3.52
C ASN A 61 14.08 16.10 3.98
N GLY A 62 13.37 14.98 4.12
CA GLY A 62 11.98 14.92 4.53
C GLY A 62 11.02 14.56 3.39
N VAL A 63 9.76 14.84 3.62
CA VAL A 63 8.65 14.55 2.70
C VAL A 63 8.41 15.74 1.78
N LEU A 64 8.27 15.49 0.48
CA LEU A 64 7.84 16.46 -0.51
C LEU A 64 6.54 15.96 -1.17
N ALA A 65 5.43 16.62 -0.84
CA ALA A 65 4.12 16.33 -1.42
C ALA A 65 4.03 16.81 -2.88
N ASP A 66 3.16 16.18 -3.66
CA ASP A 66 2.91 16.59 -5.04
C ASP A 66 2.36 18.01 -5.12
N HIS A 67 2.92 18.81 -6.03
CA HIS A 67 2.51 20.17 -6.35
C HIS A 67 2.91 20.50 -7.79
N GLU A 68 2.42 21.60 -8.34
CA GLU A 68 2.62 21.97 -9.76
C GLU A 68 4.10 22.02 -10.18
N GLY A 69 4.99 22.48 -9.30
CA GLY A 69 6.45 22.54 -9.54
C GLY A 69 7.23 21.31 -9.05
N HIS A 70 6.57 20.19 -8.74
CA HIS A 70 7.26 19.01 -8.24
C HIS A 70 8.20 18.40 -9.30
N PRO A 71 9.50 18.15 -9.01
CA PRO A 71 10.49 17.72 -10.01
C PRO A 71 10.10 16.44 -10.74
N TYR A 72 9.43 15.50 -10.06
CA TYR A 72 9.02 14.22 -10.65
C TYR A 72 7.98 14.37 -11.78
N ARG A 73 7.20 15.45 -11.80
CA ARG A 73 6.16 15.64 -12.81
C ARG A 73 6.70 15.70 -14.25
N SER A 74 7.92 16.19 -14.43
CA SER A 74 8.58 16.23 -15.75
C SER A 74 8.95 14.82 -16.26
N CYS A 75 9.29 13.90 -15.37
CA CYS A 75 9.69 12.53 -15.70
C CYS A 75 8.51 11.57 -15.68
N GLN A 76 7.48 11.82 -14.89
CA GLN A 76 6.38 10.88 -14.60
C GLN A 76 5.74 10.24 -15.84
N PRO A 77 5.46 10.97 -16.94
CA PRO A 77 4.83 10.38 -18.14
C PRO A 77 5.70 9.31 -18.82
N ASP A 78 7.03 9.45 -18.71
CA ASP A 78 8.02 8.63 -19.43
C ASP A 78 8.83 7.73 -18.48
N ASP A 79 8.44 7.63 -17.20
CA ASP A 79 9.08 6.75 -16.23
C ASP A 79 8.73 5.28 -16.51
N VAL A 80 9.58 4.64 -17.33
CA VAL A 80 9.43 3.24 -17.76
C VAL A 80 9.50 2.28 -16.56
N VAL A 81 10.32 2.59 -15.55
CA VAL A 81 10.45 1.76 -14.34
C VAL A 81 9.12 1.70 -13.60
N ARG A 82 8.55 2.87 -13.30
CA ARG A 82 7.26 2.97 -12.64
C ARG A 82 6.13 2.36 -13.46
N GLN A 83 6.05 2.65 -14.76
CA GLN A 83 5.00 2.12 -15.63
C GLN A 83 5.01 0.59 -15.66
N THR A 84 6.20 -0.01 -15.75
CA THR A 84 6.35 -1.47 -15.75
C THR A 84 5.94 -2.07 -14.41
N LEU A 85 6.45 -1.50 -13.33
CA LEU A 85 6.18 -1.90 -11.97
C LEU A 85 4.67 -1.83 -11.65
N TYR A 86 4.00 -0.70 -11.94
CA TYR A 86 2.57 -0.54 -11.71
C TYR A 86 1.73 -1.52 -12.52
N ARG A 87 2.01 -1.67 -13.82
CA ARG A 87 1.30 -2.61 -14.71
C ARG A 87 1.40 -4.05 -14.20
N GLU A 88 2.58 -4.48 -13.76
CA GLU A 88 2.77 -5.81 -13.20
C GLU A 88 2.08 -5.98 -11.85
N ALA A 89 2.16 -4.97 -11.00
CA ALA A 89 1.49 -4.99 -9.70
C ALA A 89 -0.03 -5.12 -9.83
N VAL A 90 -0.64 -4.39 -10.76
CA VAL A 90 -2.08 -4.50 -11.06
C VAL A 90 -2.43 -5.86 -11.64
N ARG A 91 -1.66 -6.35 -12.64
CA ARG A 91 -1.87 -7.67 -13.24
C ARG A 91 -1.84 -8.79 -12.22
N ASP A 92 -0.91 -8.72 -11.28
CA ASP A 92 -0.67 -9.77 -10.29
C ASP A 92 -1.45 -9.57 -9.00
N ASN A 93 -2.34 -8.57 -8.94
CA ASN A 93 -3.12 -8.18 -7.75
C ASN A 93 -2.21 -8.01 -6.52
N LEU A 94 -1.15 -7.23 -6.65
CA LEU A 94 -0.21 -6.99 -5.55
C LEU A 94 -0.92 -6.33 -4.37
N THR A 95 -0.69 -6.87 -3.19
CA THR A 95 -1.21 -6.35 -1.92
C THR A 95 -0.10 -6.34 -0.86
N TYR A 96 -0.38 -5.79 0.32
CA TYR A 96 0.55 -5.85 1.46
C TYR A 96 0.73 -7.25 2.06
N TYR A 97 -0.03 -8.26 1.60
CA TYR A 97 0.19 -9.67 1.99
C TYR A 97 1.29 -10.36 1.18
N ASN A 98 1.68 -9.79 0.04
CA ASN A 98 2.70 -10.35 -0.82
C ASN A 98 4.10 -10.03 -0.25
N VAL A 99 4.87 -11.08 0.05
CA VAL A 99 6.23 -10.97 0.60
C VAL A 99 7.30 -11.50 -0.35
N THR A 100 6.92 -11.94 -1.55
CA THR A 100 7.85 -12.37 -2.59
C THR A 100 8.57 -11.14 -3.16
N PRO A 101 9.91 -11.15 -3.24
CA PRO A 101 10.69 -10.01 -3.74
C PRO A 101 10.26 -9.54 -5.12
N ARG A 102 10.08 -8.23 -5.25
CA ARG A 102 9.78 -7.53 -6.50
C ARG A 102 10.76 -6.37 -6.66
N LEU A 103 11.82 -6.64 -7.42
CA LEU A 103 12.89 -5.70 -7.71
C LEU A 103 12.88 -5.37 -9.22
N TYR A 104 12.88 -4.08 -9.50
CA TYR A 104 12.85 -3.53 -10.85
C TYR A 104 14.17 -2.80 -11.11
N HIS A 105 15.03 -3.43 -11.89
CA HIS A 105 16.37 -2.95 -12.19
C HIS A 105 16.32 -2.13 -13.48
N ALA A 106 16.65 -0.83 -13.42
CA ALA A 106 16.48 0.09 -14.54
C ALA A 106 17.24 -0.35 -15.79
N THR A 107 18.48 -0.84 -15.65
CA THR A 107 19.30 -1.32 -16.78
C THR A 107 18.77 -2.60 -17.46
N ARG A 108 17.84 -3.31 -16.81
CA ARG A 108 17.13 -4.44 -17.40
C ARG A 108 15.82 -4.05 -18.08
N LEU A 109 15.27 -2.91 -17.71
CA LEU A 109 13.98 -2.41 -18.23
C LEU A 109 14.14 -1.43 -19.38
N ILE A 110 15.26 -0.70 -19.40
CA ILE A 110 15.57 0.31 -20.42
C ILE A 110 16.68 -0.28 -21.30
N PRO A 111 16.48 -0.38 -22.64
CA PRO A 111 17.51 -0.85 -23.55
C PRO A 111 18.82 -0.05 -23.41
N PRO A 112 20.00 -0.70 -23.53
CA PRO A 112 21.29 -0.02 -23.36
C PRO A 112 21.48 1.19 -24.30
N GLU A 113 20.95 1.11 -25.53
CA GLU A 113 21.00 2.17 -26.53
C GLU A 113 20.18 3.41 -26.14
N ASP A 114 19.11 3.23 -25.35
CA ASP A 114 18.20 4.29 -24.93
C ASP A 114 18.51 4.80 -23.52
N TYR A 115 19.40 4.12 -22.78
CA TYR A 115 19.58 4.32 -21.36
C TYR A 115 20.00 5.75 -21.02
N ASP A 116 21.03 6.30 -21.67
CA ASP A 116 21.54 7.66 -21.47
C ASP A 116 20.53 8.75 -21.90
N GLN A 117 19.61 8.42 -22.82
CA GLN A 117 18.61 9.35 -23.33
C GLN A 117 17.28 9.25 -22.62
N SER A 118 17.12 8.25 -21.74
CA SER A 118 15.90 8.06 -20.98
C SER A 118 15.63 9.25 -20.04
N SER A 119 14.43 9.81 -20.10
CA SER A 119 13.98 10.87 -19.20
C SER A 119 14.06 10.44 -17.73
N TYR A 120 13.85 9.16 -17.44
CA TYR A 120 14.02 8.61 -16.10
C TYR A 120 15.49 8.68 -15.63
N VAL A 121 16.45 8.26 -16.46
CA VAL A 121 17.87 8.26 -16.11
C VAL A 121 18.38 9.69 -15.96
N GLN A 122 18.00 10.60 -16.86
CA GLN A 122 18.32 12.02 -16.74
C GLN A 122 17.75 12.64 -15.46
N PHE A 123 16.51 12.32 -15.12
CA PHE A 123 15.85 12.74 -13.90
C PHE A 123 16.60 12.31 -12.64
N ILE A 124 16.94 11.00 -12.51
CA ILE A 124 17.66 10.52 -11.33
C ILE A 124 19.08 11.09 -11.24
N GLN A 125 19.70 11.39 -12.38
CA GLN A 125 21.00 12.04 -12.42
C GLN A 125 20.94 13.49 -11.95
N GLU A 126 19.97 14.24 -12.41
CA GLU A 126 19.79 15.65 -12.03
C GLU A 126 19.37 15.81 -10.57
N GLN A 127 18.45 14.99 -10.10
CA GLN A 127 17.87 15.15 -8.76
C GLN A 127 18.70 14.46 -7.66
N PHE A 128 19.34 13.35 -7.95
CA PHE A 128 19.98 12.49 -6.94
C PHE A 128 21.46 12.21 -7.22
N GLY A 129 22.04 12.72 -8.31
CA GLY A 129 23.41 12.40 -8.72
C GLY A 129 23.58 10.91 -9.07
N ALA A 130 22.48 10.23 -9.39
CA ALA A 130 22.41 8.80 -9.62
C ALA A 130 22.44 8.45 -11.11
N TYR A 131 22.82 7.23 -11.41
CA TYR A 131 22.80 6.73 -12.78
C TYR A 131 22.15 5.35 -12.87
N TYR A 132 22.34 4.51 -11.86
CA TYR A 132 21.74 3.18 -11.75
C TYR A 132 20.69 3.17 -10.66
N SER A 133 19.65 2.39 -10.86
CA SER A 133 18.61 2.21 -9.84
C SER A 133 18.04 0.80 -9.81
N VAL A 134 17.66 0.40 -8.60
CA VAL A 134 16.80 -0.77 -8.35
C VAL A 134 15.63 -0.31 -7.49
N THR A 135 14.40 -0.57 -7.92
CA THR A 135 13.19 -0.17 -7.22
C THR A 135 12.44 -1.37 -6.67
N MET A 136 12.09 -1.32 -5.41
CA MET A 136 11.19 -2.27 -4.73
C MET A 136 9.75 -1.76 -4.78
N ALA A 137 8.79 -2.70 -4.87
CA ALA A 137 7.35 -2.41 -4.93
C ALA A 137 6.61 -3.03 -3.74
N PHE A 138 5.85 -2.22 -3.00
CA PHE A 138 5.09 -2.66 -1.84
C PHE A 138 3.64 -2.16 -1.87
N GLY A 139 2.78 -2.88 -1.16
CA GLY A 139 1.39 -2.50 -0.96
C GLY A 139 0.50 -2.71 -2.17
N ILE A 140 -0.70 -2.15 -2.13
CA ILE A 140 -1.71 -2.37 -3.15
C ILE A 140 -1.31 -1.66 -4.43
N ASN A 141 -1.32 -2.42 -5.55
CA ASN A 141 -0.91 -1.93 -6.86
C ASN A 141 0.46 -1.21 -6.85
N ALA A 142 1.35 -1.59 -5.90
CA ALA A 142 2.66 -0.97 -5.73
C ALA A 142 2.60 0.54 -5.40
N TYR A 143 1.67 0.95 -4.55
CA TYR A 143 1.51 2.34 -4.16
C TYR A 143 2.64 2.89 -3.29
N ILE A 144 3.54 2.03 -2.80
CA ILE A 144 4.80 2.41 -2.16
C ILE A 144 5.95 1.83 -2.99
N GLN A 145 6.88 2.69 -3.38
CA GLN A 145 8.06 2.32 -4.14
C GLN A 145 9.31 2.81 -3.43
N VAL A 146 10.27 1.91 -3.23
CA VAL A 146 11.56 2.23 -2.59
C VAL A 146 12.67 2.05 -3.61
N ALA A 147 13.22 3.16 -4.09
CA ALA A 147 14.29 3.18 -5.10
C ALA A 147 15.65 3.38 -4.44
N PHE A 148 16.58 2.51 -4.78
CA PHE A 148 17.99 2.54 -4.39
C PHE A 148 18.81 3.03 -5.58
N PHE A 149 19.70 3.96 -5.32
CA PHE A 149 20.47 4.64 -6.36
C PHE A 149 21.97 4.45 -6.19
N LYS A 150 22.66 4.33 -7.33
CA LYS A 150 24.12 4.36 -7.43
C LYS A 150 24.56 5.35 -8.51
N SER A 151 25.65 6.03 -8.27
CA SER A 151 26.28 6.91 -9.24
C SER A 151 26.94 6.10 -10.38
N ARG A 152 27.28 6.76 -11.49
CA ARG A 152 28.03 6.14 -12.59
C ARG A 152 29.42 5.63 -12.14
N ALA A 153 30.04 6.32 -11.18
CA ALA A 153 31.34 5.93 -10.65
C ALA A 153 31.30 4.67 -9.78
N GLU A 154 30.19 4.42 -9.09
CA GLU A 154 29.98 3.22 -8.26
C GLU A 154 29.71 1.97 -9.12
N GLY A 155 29.33 2.16 -10.38
CA GLY A 155 28.90 1.07 -11.24
C GLY A 155 27.48 0.56 -10.93
N ASP A 156 27.01 -0.39 -11.73
CA ASP A 156 25.69 -1.00 -11.55
C ASP A 156 25.65 -1.94 -10.33
N PHE A 157 24.46 -2.37 -9.96
CA PHE A 157 24.24 -3.30 -8.85
C PHE A 157 24.77 -4.69 -9.20
N SER A 158 25.71 -5.20 -8.38
CA SER A 158 26.23 -6.53 -8.52
C SER A 158 25.21 -7.61 -8.16
N PRO A 159 25.40 -8.89 -8.56
CA PRO A 159 24.54 -9.99 -8.16
C PRO A 159 24.43 -10.14 -6.64
N GLU A 160 25.51 -9.88 -5.90
CA GLU A 160 25.55 -9.95 -4.44
C GLU A 160 24.73 -8.82 -3.81
N GLU A 161 24.83 -7.60 -4.35
CA GLU A 161 24.01 -6.46 -3.91
C GLU A 161 22.52 -6.69 -4.21
N LEU A 162 22.19 -7.26 -5.37
CA LEU A 162 20.80 -7.61 -5.69
C LEU A 162 20.24 -8.66 -4.74
N LEU A 163 21.02 -9.69 -4.41
CA LEU A 163 20.63 -10.70 -3.42
C LEU A 163 20.41 -10.07 -2.03
N GLN A 164 21.25 -9.13 -1.62
CA GLN A 164 21.06 -8.37 -0.39
C GLN A 164 19.77 -7.56 -0.43
N LEU A 165 19.46 -6.90 -1.53
CA LEU A 165 18.22 -6.15 -1.71
C LEU A 165 16.99 -7.08 -1.67
N GLU A 166 17.05 -8.29 -2.22
CA GLU A 166 15.98 -9.29 -2.10
C GLU A 166 15.73 -9.70 -0.65
N GLN A 167 16.79 -9.88 0.15
CA GLN A 167 16.66 -10.17 1.57
C GLN A 167 16.03 -8.99 2.32
N ILE A 168 16.49 -7.77 2.07
CA ILE A 168 15.94 -6.54 2.64
C ILE A 168 14.45 -6.42 2.28
N TYR A 169 14.08 -6.72 1.02
CA TYR A 169 12.68 -6.72 0.61
C TYR A 169 11.81 -7.62 1.48
N VAL A 170 12.24 -8.89 1.67
CA VAL A 170 11.48 -9.87 2.47
C VAL A 170 11.26 -9.37 3.89
N TYR A 171 12.25 -8.75 4.47
CA TYR A 171 12.15 -8.17 5.82
C TYR A 171 11.16 -7.01 5.88
N ILE A 172 11.35 -6.01 5.02
CA ILE A 172 10.44 -4.86 4.94
C ILE A 172 9.00 -5.31 4.69
N ALA A 173 8.78 -6.24 3.74
CA ALA A 173 7.46 -6.73 3.38
C ALA A 173 6.78 -7.48 4.54
N ASN A 174 7.52 -8.27 5.32
CA ASN A 174 6.96 -8.96 6.49
C ASN A 174 6.60 -7.99 7.61
N ASP A 175 7.45 -7.03 7.90
CA ASP A 175 7.18 -6.02 8.93
C ASP A 175 5.98 -5.16 8.51
N TYR A 176 5.95 -4.69 7.27
CA TYR A 176 4.83 -3.93 6.74
C TYR A 176 3.51 -4.72 6.82
N LYS A 177 3.51 -5.99 6.42
CA LYS A 177 2.34 -6.86 6.56
C LYS A 177 1.87 -6.97 8.01
N ASN A 178 2.79 -7.10 8.96
CA ASN A 178 2.45 -7.22 10.37
C ASN A 178 1.88 -5.90 10.92
N PHE A 179 2.46 -4.77 10.58
CA PHE A 179 1.92 -3.44 10.93
C PHE A 179 0.53 -3.24 10.35
N LYS A 180 0.31 -3.57 9.07
CA LYS A 180 -1.02 -3.49 8.46
C LYS A 180 -2.05 -4.35 9.17
N LYS A 181 -1.72 -5.59 9.50
CA LYS A 181 -2.62 -6.48 10.25
C LYS A 181 -2.99 -5.91 11.61
N TYR A 182 -2.01 -5.39 12.34
CA TYR A 182 -2.25 -4.76 13.65
C TYR A 182 -3.14 -3.54 13.54
N GLU A 183 -2.85 -2.67 12.59
CA GLU A 183 -3.62 -1.45 12.35
C GLU A 183 -5.06 -1.76 11.94
N GLN A 184 -5.27 -2.70 11.03
CA GLN A 184 -6.59 -3.18 10.63
C GLN A 184 -7.37 -3.76 11.81
N ALA A 185 -6.72 -4.58 12.64
CA ALA A 185 -7.36 -5.13 13.83
C ALA A 185 -7.81 -4.02 14.79
N ARG A 186 -7.00 -2.97 14.97
CA ARG A 186 -7.35 -1.79 15.78
C ARG A 186 -8.54 -1.03 15.21
N ILE A 187 -8.54 -0.78 13.90
CA ILE A 187 -9.65 -0.09 13.22
C ILE A 187 -10.94 -0.91 13.34
N ILE A 188 -10.87 -2.22 13.10
CA ILE A 188 -12.02 -3.13 13.24
C ILE A 188 -12.55 -3.12 14.67
N ALA A 189 -11.69 -3.16 15.69
CA ALA A 189 -12.11 -3.09 17.09
C ALA A 189 -12.83 -1.78 17.42
N ASN A 190 -12.35 -0.65 16.91
CA ASN A 190 -13.00 0.65 17.08
C ASN A 190 -14.39 0.65 16.41
N ILE A 191 -14.49 0.19 15.18
CA ILE A 191 -15.77 0.09 14.44
C ILE A 191 -16.75 -0.83 15.19
N GLN A 192 -16.27 -1.99 15.67
CA GLN A 192 -17.11 -2.92 16.44
C GLN A 192 -17.64 -2.29 17.74
N SER A 193 -16.82 -1.47 18.39
CA SER A 193 -17.26 -0.72 19.59
C SER A 193 -18.39 0.25 19.27
N GLU A 194 -18.29 1.00 18.16
CA GLU A 194 -19.34 1.91 17.70
C GLU A 194 -20.63 1.15 17.34
N ILE A 195 -20.53 -0.01 16.68
CA ILE A 195 -21.68 -0.84 16.33
C ILE A 195 -22.39 -1.37 17.58
N ILE A 196 -21.64 -1.80 18.60
CA ILE A 196 -22.19 -2.26 19.87
C ILE A 196 -22.96 -1.12 20.56
N LEU A 197 -22.39 0.09 20.56
CA LEU A 197 -23.03 1.26 21.15
C LEU A 197 -24.29 1.70 20.40
N SER A 198 -24.33 1.52 19.07
CA SER A 198 -25.50 1.84 18.25
C SER A 198 -26.66 0.84 18.39
N GLY A 199 -26.40 -0.33 19.00
CA GLY A 199 -27.39 -1.40 19.17
C GLY A 199 -27.69 -2.19 17.89
N GLU A 200 -26.96 -1.98 16.80
CA GLU A 200 -27.14 -2.70 15.55
C GLU A 200 -26.56 -4.14 15.65
N LYS A 201 -27.31 -5.12 15.12
CA LYS A 201 -27.00 -6.54 15.37
C LYS A 201 -26.23 -7.21 14.25
N ALA A 202 -26.56 -6.91 13.01
CA ALA A 202 -25.92 -7.51 11.83
C ALA A 202 -24.98 -6.50 11.18
N TYR A 203 -23.70 -6.84 11.04
CA TYR A 203 -22.71 -5.94 10.45
C TYR A 203 -21.61 -6.68 9.69
N LEU A 204 -21.02 -5.97 8.74
CA LEU A 204 -19.76 -6.33 8.09
C LEU A 204 -18.86 -5.09 7.95
N VAL A 205 -17.56 -5.30 7.90
CA VAL A 205 -16.54 -4.28 7.65
C VAL A 205 -15.74 -4.71 6.43
N THR A 206 -15.51 -3.80 5.50
CA THR A 206 -14.74 -4.04 4.28
C THR A 206 -13.71 -2.94 4.07
N ASP A 207 -12.64 -3.26 3.35
CA ASP A 207 -11.70 -2.29 2.80
C ASP A 207 -12.21 -1.71 1.47
N ASP A 208 -11.48 -0.74 0.90
CA ASP A 208 -11.78 -0.11 -0.40
C ASP A 208 -11.55 -1.07 -1.60
N PHE A 209 -10.96 -2.23 -1.35
CA PHE A 209 -10.67 -3.28 -2.35
C PHE A 209 -11.67 -4.44 -2.30
N MET A 210 -12.78 -4.24 -1.59
CA MET A 210 -13.89 -5.21 -1.50
C MET A 210 -13.54 -6.50 -0.74
N HIS A 211 -12.50 -6.48 0.12
CA HIS A 211 -12.24 -7.60 1.02
C HIS A 211 -13.04 -7.43 2.29
N ILE A 212 -13.70 -8.50 2.74
CA ILE A 212 -14.37 -8.53 4.03
C ILE A 212 -13.31 -8.65 5.13
N MET A 213 -13.19 -7.61 5.94
CA MET A 213 -12.28 -7.57 7.07
C MET A 213 -12.91 -8.18 8.33
N SER A 214 -14.21 -8.04 8.49
CA SER A 214 -15.00 -8.62 9.58
C SER A 214 -16.46 -8.79 9.14
N CYS A 215 -17.08 -9.90 9.52
CA CYS A 215 -18.49 -10.15 9.27
C CYS A 215 -19.04 -11.02 10.41
N ASN A 216 -20.06 -10.52 11.11
CA ASN A 216 -20.65 -11.30 12.18
C ASN A 216 -21.68 -12.33 11.65
N HIS A 217 -22.05 -13.28 12.52
CA HIS A 217 -22.98 -14.35 12.13
C HIS A 217 -24.35 -13.81 11.67
N ALA A 218 -24.86 -12.78 12.33
CA ALA A 218 -26.15 -12.20 11.95
C ALA A 218 -26.12 -11.59 10.54
N ALA A 219 -25.03 -10.92 10.17
CA ALA A 219 -24.85 -10.41 8.81
C ALA A 219 -24.72 -11.53 7.79
N LYS A 220 -24.00 -12.62 8.10
CA LYS A 220 -23.91 -13.79 7.20
C LYS A 220 -25.30 -14.36 6.90
N VAL A 221 -26.14 -14.54 7.91
CA VAL A 221 -27.51 -15.03 7.73
C VAL A 221 -28.32 -14.11 6.82
N CYS A 222 -28.23 -12.79 7.02
CA CYS A 222 -28.92 -11.84 6.14
C CYS A 222 -28.41 -11.89 4.70
N LEU A 223 -27.09 -11.99 4.54
CA LEU A 223 -26.47 -12.04 3.19
C LEU A 223 -26.79 -13.36 2.47
N ASP A 224 -26.83 -14.49 3.18
CA ASP A 224 -27.24 -15.77 2.61
C ASP A 224 -28.70 -15.74 2.13
N ASP A 225 -29.60 -15.08 2.87
CA ASP A 225 -31.00 -14.90 2.45
C ASP A 225 -31.13 -14.00 1.20
N ILE A 226 -30.28 -12.99 1.08
CA ILE A 226 -30.31 -12.02 -0.04
C ILE A 226 -29.61 -12.57 -1.28
N LEU A 227 -28.42 -13.15 -1.12
CA LEU A 227 -27.49 -13.50 -2.19
C LEU A 227 -27.52 -15.01 -2.53
N GLY A 228 -27.94 -15.85 -1.59
CA GLY A 228 -27.91 -17.31 -1.74
C GLY A 228 -26.49 -17.79 -2.07
N ALA A 229 -26.37 -18.61 -3.10
CA ALA A 229 -25.08 -19.16 -3.54
C ALA A 229 -24.05 -18.10 -4.02
N ALA A 230 -24.47 -16.86 -4.23
CA ALA A 230 -23.58 -15.74 -4.62
C ALA A 230 -22.91 -15.08 -3.42
N ALA A 231 -23.16 -15.50 -2.18
CA ALA A 231 -22.51 -15.02 -0.95
C ALA A 231 -21.06 -15.51 -0.84
N GLU A 232 -20.23 -15.16 -1.81
CA GLU A 232 -18.82 -15.55 -1.85
C GLU A 232 -17.92 -14.46 -1.25
N GLY A 233 -16.74 -14.86 -0.74
CA GLY A 233 -15.71 -13.95 -0.22
C GLY A 233 -15.96 -13.41 1.19
N LEU A 234 -16.98 -13.93 1.92
CA LEU A 234 -17.28 -13.50 3.30
C LEU A 234 -16.19 -13.87 4.32
N ASP A 235 -15.22 -14.67 3.92
CA ASP A 235 -14.04 -15.03 4.72
C ASP A 235 -12.85 -14.09 4.54
N GLY A 236 -12.99 -13.09 3.66
CA GLY A 236 -11.94 -12.11 3.35
C GLY A 236 -10.80 -12.66 2.48
N SER A 237 -10.90 -13.90 2.00
CA SER A 237 -9.84 -14.54 1.20
C SER A 237 -9.68 -13.92 -0.20
N ARG A 238 -10.73 -13.30 -0.70
CA ARG A 238 -10.80 -12.65 -2.01
C ARG A 238 -11.76 -11.45 -1.99
N PRO A 239 -11.64 -10.51 -2.96
CA PRO A 239 -12.61 -9.44 -3.12
C PRO A 239 -14.02 -9.98 -3.39
N CYS A 240 -15.01 -9.39 -2.77
CA CYS A 240 -16.40 -9.74 -2.98
C CYS A 240 -16.97 -9.08 -4.23
N SER A 241 -17.35 -9.85 -5.22
CA SER A 241 -17.88 -9.37 -6.51
C SER A 241 -19.23 -8.63 -6.40
N TRP A 242 -19.99 -8.84 -5.33
CA TRP A 242 -21.28 -8.23 -5.07
C TRP A 242 -21.21 -6.90 -4.30
N LEU A 243 -20.09 -6.61 -3.60
CA LEU A 243 -19.92 -5.38 -2.82
C LEU A 243 -20.01 -4.09 -3.67
N PRO A 244 -19.44 -4.00 -4.89
CA PRO A 244 -19.56 -2.81 -5.71
C PRO A 244 -21.01 -2.43 -6.01
N PHE A 245 -21.90 -3.40 -6.14
CA PHE A 245 -23.33 -3.15 -6.33
C PHE A 245 -23.97 -2.49 -5.10
N LEU A 246 -23.54 -2.91 -3.90
CA LEU A 246 -24.02 -2.33 -2.63
C LEU A 246 -23.44 -0.94 -2.38
N LEU A 247 -22.13 -0.80 -2.58
CA LEU A 247 -21.42 0.45 -2.31
C LEU A 247 -21.73 1.53 -3.36
N GLY A 248 -21.90 1.14 -4.64
CA GLY A 248 -22.18 2.04 -5.77
C GLY A 248 -21.01 2.95 -6.15
N SER A 249 -21.14 3.64 -7.29
CA SER A 249 -20.13 4.59 -7.77
C SER A 249 -20.20 5.98 -7.11
N GLU A 250 -21.26 6.24 -6.35
CA GLU A 250 -21.53 7.56 -5.75
C GLU A 250 -20.96 7.73 -4.33
N LEU A 251 -20.22 6.74 -3.83
CA LEU A 251 -19.47 6.85 -2.57
C LEU A 251 -18.29 7.82 -2.67
N ASP A 252 -18.14 8.48 -3.80
CA ASP A 252 -17.13 9.50 -4.01
C ASP A 252 -17.31 10.67 -3.03
N HIS A 253 -16.40 10.71 -2.06
CA HIS A 253 -15.90 11.92 -1.40
C HIS A 253 -16.75 12.67 -0.39
N ALA A 254 -17.90 12.20 0.03
CA ALA A 254 -18.61 12.84 1.14
C ALA A 254 -18.14 12.28 2.48
N GLU A 255 -17.16 12.93 3.08
CA GLU A 255 -16.76 12.70 4.46
C GLU A 255 -18.00 12.66 5.38
N ASN A 256 -18.13 11.59 6.18
CA ASN A 256 -19.15 11.43 7.21
C ASN A 256 -20.63 11.31 6.75
N ARG A 257 -20.90 10.83 5.55
CA ARG A 257 -22.27 10.54 5.14
C ARG A 257 -22.63 9.08 5.30
N VAL A 258 -23.67 8.83 6.10
CA VAL A 258 -24.32 7.53 6.15
C VAL A 258 -25.17 7.39 4.90
N GLN A 259 -24.90 6.37 4.09
CA GLN A 259 -25.75 6.01 2.96
C GLN A 259 -26.71 4.90 3.38
N THR A 260 -27.95 5.00 2.93
CA THR A 260 -28.96 3.96 3.13
C THR A 260 -29.38 3.38 1.80
N ARG A 261 -29.33 2.05 1.71
CA ARG A 261 -29.85 1.30 0.56
C ARG A 261 -30.86 0.28 1.01
N VAL A 262 -31.88 0.07 0.21
CA VAL A 262 -32.90 -0.94 0.46
C VAL A 262 -32.81 -1.99 -0.65
N ILE A 263 -32.59 -3.25 -0.25
CA ILE A 263 -32.50 -4.39 -1.17
C ILE A 263 -33.45 -5.47 -0.64
N ARG A 264 -34.51 -5.79 -1.38
CA ARG A 264 -35.62 -6.63 -0.92
C ARG A 264 -36.17 -6.07 0.41
N ASP A 265 -36.27 -6.89 1.44
CA ASP A 265 -36.78 -6.54 2.76
C ASP A 265 -35.66 -6.10 3.73
N TYR A 266 -34.50 -5.72 3.21
CA TYR A 266 -33.33 -5.36 4.01
C TYR A 266 -32.89 -3.93 3.78
N ILE A 267 -32.58 -3.24 4.88
CA ILE A 267 -32.04 -1.90 4.92
C ILE A 267 -30.54 -2.02 5.25
N PHE A 268 -29.70 -1.50 4.36
CA PHE A 268 -28.25 -1.40 4.53
C PHE A 268 -27.92 0.06 4.87
N LYS A 269 -27.26 0.27 6.00
CA LYS A 269 -26.64 1.57 6.33
C LYS A 269 -25.15 1.43 6.14
N ILE A 270 -24.58 2.25 5.29
CA ILE A 270 -23.19 2.21 4.89
C ILE A 270 -22.49 3.44 5.46
N TYR A 271 -21.47 3.21 6.26
CA TYR A 271 -20.63 4.22 6.88
C TYR A 271 -19.24 4.13 6.25
N THR A 272 -18.65 5.26 5.91
CA THR A 272 -17.30 5.32 5.35
C THR A 272 -16.35 5.93 6.38
N TYR A 273 -15.21 5.30 6.58
CA TYR A 273 -14.12 5.76 7.42
C TYR A 273 -12.84 5.85 6.63
N ASP A 274 -12.23 7.04 6.60
CA ASP A 274 -10.95 7.31 5.93
C ASP A 274 -9.85 7.49 6.98
N GLN A 275 -8.87 6.58 6.98
CA GLN A 275 -7.61 6.76 7.69
C GLN A 275 -6.63 7.46 6.75
N ARG A 276 -6.30 8.71 7.06
CA ARG A 276 -5.36 9.53 6.28
C ARG A 276 -3.98 9.53 6.90
N TYR A 277 -2.95 9.41 6.07
CA TYR A 277 -1.55 9.40 6.47
C TYR A 277 -0.82 10.64 5.95
N SER A 278 0.29 11.02 6.61
CA SER A 278 1.08 12.21 6.27
C SER A 278 1.73 12.16 4.88
N ASN A 279 1.92 10.96 4.34
CA ASN A 279 2.45 10.73 2.99
C ASN A 279 1.40 10.86 1.87
N GLY A 280 0.14 11.17 2.20
CA GLY A 280 -0.97 11.34 1.26
C GLY A 280 -1.75 10.05 0.96
N ILE A 281 -1.32 8.89 1.47
CA ILE A 281 -2.09 7.64 1.36
C ILE A 281 -3.36 7.76 2.20
N VAL A 282 -4.45 7.20 1.69
CA VAL A 282 -5.73 7.07 2.38
C VAL A 282 -6.16 5.63 2.35
N ASP A 283 -6.32 5.03 3.52
CA ASP A 283 -6.97 3.72 3.66
C ASP A 283 -8.45 3.93 3.96
N ARG A 284 -9.31 3.44 3.09
CA ARG A 284 -10.76 3.55 3.25
C ARG A 284 -11.35 2.24 3.72
N TYR A 285 -12.26 2.34 4.68
CA TYR A 285 -13.05 1.25 5.20
C TYR A 285 -14.52 1.58 5.13
N HIS A 286 -15.33 0.58 4.85
CA HIS A 286 -16.77 0.69 4.95
C HIS A 286 -17.26 -0.23 6.04
N TRP A 287 -18.04 0.31 6.94
CA TRP A 287 -18.79 -0.53 7.86
C TRP A 287 -20.27 -0.49 7.42
N ILE A 288 -20.87 -1.64 7.33
CA ILE A 288 -22.21 -1.81 6.79
C ILE A 288 -23.03 -2.53 7.82
N THR A 289 -24.15 -1.93 8.23
CA THR A 289 -25.12 -2.58 9.09
C THR A 289 -26.33 -3.01 8.28
N ILE A 290 -26.94 -4.11 8.68
CA ILE A 290 -28.05 -4.75 7.98
C ILE A 290 -29.21 -4.92 8.95
N ALA A 291 -30.36 -4.36 8.62
CA ALA A 291 -31.61 -4.53 9.37
C ALA A 291 -32.71 -5.00 8.43
N ARG A 292 -33.63 -5.83 8.92
CA ARG A 292 -34.84 -6.15 8.15
C ARG A 292 -35.79 -4.97 8.22
N ALA A 293 -36.37 -4.57 7.11
CA ALA A 293 -37.41 -3.56 7.09
C ALA A 293 -38.61 -4.06 7.91
N GLU A 294 -39.04 -3.28 8.88
CA GLU A 294 -40.29 -3.60 9.59
C GLU A 294 -41.45 -3.48 8.61
N GLN A 295 -42.26 -4.51 8.53
CA GLN A 295 -43.50 -4.53 7.74
C GLN A 295 -44.55 -3.63 8.34
#